data_3e2d13573926ccd0b1bbe97072baa910
#
_entry.id   3e2d13573926ccd0b1bbe97072baa910
#
_cell.length_a   1.000
_cell.length_b   1.000
_cell.length_c   1.000
_cell.angle_alpha   90.00
_cell.angle_beta   90.00
_cell.angle_gamma   90.00
#
_symmetry.space_group_name_H-M   'P 1'
#
loop_
_entity.id
_entity.type
_entity.pdbx_description
1 polymer ?
#
loop_
_entity_poly.entity_id
_entity_poly.type
_entity_poly.pdbx_seq_one_letter_code
_entity_poly.pdbx_strand_id
1 'polypeptide(L)'
;MKASSKHNPITEFDAPKPFRWNQYLVGGEIHTWDGDFEKVYSPMGAVKADGTTDKVYLGESPTLDEAAGLKALAAAKEAYNNGRGYWPTAGAAARIAAMEKFVALMKEKREEVSTLLMWEIAKNKSSAYKEFDRTVDYINDTIEEYKELQRRGSHVASKDLSLIHI
;
A
#
# COMPACT_ATOMS: atom_id res chain seq x y z
N MET A 1 36.84 -6.70 27.88
CA MET A 1 35.44 -6.89 28.35
C MET A 1 34.50 -6.50 27.25
N LYS A 2 33.85 -7.46 26.58
CA LYS A 2 32.79 -7.15 25.57
C LYS A 2 31.50 -6.84 26.34
N ALA A 3 31.00 -5.62 26.21
CA ALA A 3 29.67 -5.26 26.70
C ALA A 3 28.65 -6.13 25.93
N SER A 4 28.09 -7.13 26.61
CA SER A 4 26.92 -7.85 26.15
C SER A 4 25.76 -6.85 26.14
N SER A 5 25.35 -6.37 24.99
CA SER A 5 24.08 -5.67 24.85
C SER A 5 23.00 -6.69 25.18
N LYS A 6 22.43 -6.59 26.38
CA LYS A 6 21.25 -7.36 26.76
C LYS A 6 20.09 -6.86 25.91
N HIS A 7 19.92 -7.44 24.74
CA HIS A 7 18.66 -7.32 24.00
C HIS A 7 17.62 -8.11 24.80
N ASN A 8 16.61 -7.42 25.28
CA ASN A 8 15.46 -8.12 25.83
C ASN A 8 14.86 -8.99 24.71
N PRO A 9 14.54 -10.25 24.97
CA PRO A 9 13.90 -11.10 23.97
C PRO A 9 12.55 -10.47 23.58
N ILE A 10 12.21 -10.54 22.29
CA ILE A 10 10.87 -10.17 21.80
C ILE A 10 9.88 -11.16 22.40
N THR A 11 8.83 -10.66 23.01
CA THR A 11 7.77 -11.47 23.62
C THR A 11 6.51 -11.41 22.76
N GLU A 12 5.60 -12.35 22.94
CA GLU A 12 4.30 -12.36 22.28
C GLU A 12 3.44 -11.10 22.59
N PHE A 13 3.72 -10.44 23.72
CA PHE A 13 3.03 -9.21 24.14
C PHE A 13 3.44 -7.98 23.31
N ASP A 14 4.58 -8.06 22.61
CA ASP A 14 5.06 -6.98 21.74
C ASP A 14 4.41 -7.03 20.35
N ALA A 15 3.71 -8.12 20.03
CA ALA A 15 3.08 -8.35 18.76
C ALA A 15 1.79 -7.53 18.60
N PRO A 16 1.44 -7.11 17.38
CA PRO A 16 0.14 -6.54 17.11
C PRO A 16 -0.96 -7.56 17.39
N LYS A 17 -2.13 -7.09 17.82
CA LYS A 17 -3.28 -7.98 18.02
C LYS A 17 -3.63 -8.64 16.67
N PRO A 18 -3.79 -9.99 16.66
CA PRO A 18 -4.20 -10.67 15.45
C PRO A 18 -5.51 -10.12 14.89
N PHE A 19 -5.59 -9.98 13.59
CA PHE A 19 -6.81 -9.53 12.93
C PHE A 19 -7.17 -10.43 11.76
N ARG A 20 -8.44 -10.51 11.44
CA ARG A 20 -8.96 -11.20 10.27
C ARG A 20 -9.43 -10.19 9.26
N TRP A 21 -8.71 -10.10 8.15
CA TRP A 21 -9.09 -9.24 7.05
C TRP A 21 -10.02 -10.00 6.11
N ASN A 22 -11.29 -9.68 6.15
CA ASN A 22 -12.32 -10.36 5.34
C ASN A 22 -12.94 -9.47 4.27
N GLN A 23 -12.32 -8.34 3.97
CA GLN A 23 -12.84 -7.40 2.99
C GLN A 23 -11.88 -7.26 1.80
N TYR A 24 -12.45 -7.05 0.62
CA TYR A 24 -11.71 -6.74 -0.60
C TYR A 24 -12.46 -5.71 -1.44
N LEU A 25 -11.73 -4.94 -2.26
CA LEU A 25 -12.26 -3.84 -3.06
C LEU A 25 -12.35 -4.26 -4.53
N VAL A 26 -13.54 -4.19 -5.12
CA VAL A 26 -13.76 -4.43 -6.55
C VAL A 26 -14.82 -3.47 -7.06
N GLY A 27 -14.56 -2.81 -8.19
CA GLY A 27 -15.51 -1.90 -8.83
C GLY A 27 -15.83 -0.64 -8.01
N GLY A 28 -14.96 -0.26 -7.07
CA GLY A 28 -15.20 0.87 -6.16
C GLY A 28 -16.04 0.50 -4.93
N GLU A 29 -16.43 -0.76 -4.77
CA GLU A 29 -17.23 -1.27 -3.66
C GLU A 29 -16.44 -2.22 -2.78
N ILE A 30 -16.66 -2.16 -1.46
CA ILE A 30 -16.07 -3.09 -0.51
C ILE A 30 -16.98 -4.31 -0.39
N HIS A 31 -16.42 -5.47 -0.68
CA HIS A 31 -17.09 -6.77 -0.55
C HIS A 31 -16.53 -7.51 0.65
N THR A 32 -17.37 -8.37 1.24
CA THR A 32 -16.96 -9.29 2.32
C THR A 32 -16.68 -10.66 1.73
N TRP A 33 -15.54 -11.25 2.12
CA TRP A 33 -15.18 -12.61 1.78
C TRP A 33 -15.65 -13.57 2.88
N ASP A 34 -16.31 -14.64 2.48
CA ASP A 34 -16.83 -15.69 3.36
C ASP A 34 -16.29 -17.10 3.03
N GLY A 35 -15.34 -17.18 2.07
CA GLY A 35 -14.64 -18.40 1.70
C GLY A 35 -13.44 -18.72 2.58
N ASP A 36 -12.42 -19.35 2.00
CA ASP A 36 -11.21 -19.79 2.69
C ASP A 36 -10.29 -18.63 3.07
N PHE A 37 -9.52 -18.85 4.14
CA PHE A 37 -8.53 -17.90 4.67
C PHE A 37 -7.20 -18.59 4.88
N GLU A 38 -6.12 -17.87 4.61
CA GLU A 38 -4.76 -18.27 4.94
C GLU A 38 -4.29 -17.58 6.22
N LYS A 39 -3.67 -18.35 7.11
CA LYS A 39 -3.08 -17.83 8.34
C LYS A 39 -1.74 -17.17 8.06
N VAL A 40 -1.58 -15.96 8.57
CA VAL A 40 -0.35 -15.19 8.43
C VAL A 40 0.44 -15.26 9.74
N TYR A 41 1.71 -15.63 9.62
CA TYR A 41 2.63 -15.72 10.75
C TYR A 41 3.85 -14.84 10.50
N SER A 42 4.34 -14.23 11.57
CA SER A 42 5.62 -13.54 11.54
C SER A 42 6.76 -14.53 11.29
N PRO A 43 7.76 -14.20 10.47
CA PRO A 43 9.01 -14.97 10.41
C PRO A 43 9.84 -14.85 11.70
N MET A 44 9.54 -13.87 12.55
CA MET A 44 10.18 -13.71 13.85
C MET A 44 9.54 -14.67 14.87
N GLY A 45 10.40 -15.33 15.65
CA GLY A 45 9.97 -16.05 16.83
C GLY A 45 9.80 -15.10 18.02
N ALA A 46 8.79 -15.34 18.84
CA ALA A 46 8.63 -14.69 20.12
C ALA A 46 8.69 -15.70 21.26
N VAL A 47 9.19 -15.25 22.42
CA VAL A 47 9.24 -16.07 23.62
C VAL A 47 7.86 -16.07 24.27
N LYS A 48 7.28 -17.25 24.45
CA LYS A 48 6.01 -17.45 25.14
C LYS A 48 6.18 -17.39 26.67
N ALA A 49 5.08 -17.31 27.39
CA ALA A 49 5.07 -17.29 28.85
C ALA A 49 5.71 -18.53 29.48
N ASP A 50 5.71 -19.68 28.79
CA ASP A 50 6.36 -20.94 29.22
C ASP A 50 7.88 -21.01 28.88
N GLY A 51 8.42 -19.94 28.27
CA GLY A 51 9.83 -19.86 27.87
C GLY A 51 10.15 -20.52 26.52
N THR A 52 9.18 -21.12 25.84
CA THR A 52 9.36 -21.65 24.48
C THR A 52 9.32 -20.53 23.45
N THR A 53 9.94 -20.77 22.28
CA THR A 53 9.91 -19.83 21.16
C THR A 53 9.06 -20.40 20.04
N ASP A 54 8.13 -19.60 19.52
CA ASP A 54 7.28 -20.01 18.41
C ASP A 54 6.99 -18.81 17.48
N LYS A 55 6.47 -19.10 16.28
CA LYS A 55 6.04 -18.09 15.34
C LYS A 55 4.84 -17.31 15.90
N VAL A 56 4.87 -16.00 15.74
CA VAL A 56 3.76 -15.14 16.15
C VAL A 56 2.68 -15.16 15.09
N TYR A 57 1.47 -15.50 15.48
CA TYR A 57 0.29 -15.42 14.64
C TYR A 57 -0.14 -13.96 14.49
N LEU A 58 -0.20 -13.46 13.25
CA LEU A 58 -0.56 -12.07 12.95
C LEU A 58 -2.02 -11.92 12.52
N GLY A 59 -2.63 -12.96 12.02
CA GLY A 59 -4.02 -12.90 11.57
C GLY A 59 -4.31 -13.81 10.38
N GLU A 60 -5.35 -13.48 9.65
CA GLU A 60 -5.80 -14.23 8.46
C GLU A 60 -6.08 -13.27 7.31
N SER A 61 -5.73 -13.68 6.09
CA SER A 61 -6.07 -13.00 4.84
C SER A 61 -6.98 -13.88 3.98
N PRO A 62 -7.89 -13.30 3.17
CA PRO A 62 -8.77 -14.08 2.32
C PRO A 62 -8.00 -14.74 1.20
N THR A 63 -8.26 -16.02 0.94
CA THR A 63 -7.76 -16.75 -0.22
C THR A 63 -8.82 -16.65 -1.32
N LEU A 64 -8.76 -15.52 -2.08
CA LEU A 64 -9.74 -15.27 -3.12
C LEU A 64 -9.63 -16.32 -4.25
N ASP A 65 -10.77 -16.79 -4.70
CA ASP A 65 -10.90 -17.78 -5.77
C ASP A 65 -10.80 -17.16 -7.18
N GLU A 66 -10.84 -18.02 -8.19
CA GLU A 66 -10.83 -17.62 -9.60
C GLU A 66 -12.03 -16.71 -9.93
N ALA A 67 -13.20 -16.98 -9.38
CA ALA A 67 -14.40 -16.20 -9.64
C ALA A 67 -14.24 -14.75 -9.14
N ALA A 68 -13.68 -14.57 -7.95
CA ALA A 68 -13.37 -13.24 -7.40
C ALA A 68 -12.30 -12.52 -8.26
N GLY A 69 -11.28 -13.24 -8.73
CA GLY A 69 -10.26 -12.73 -9.65
C GLY A 69 -10.85 -12.27 -10.99
N LEU A 70 -11.72 -13.08 -11.59
CA LEU A 70 -12.42 -12.74 -12.84
C LEU A 70 -13.37 -11.55 -12.66
N LYS A 71 -14.07 -11.46 -11.52
CA LYS A 71 -14.91 -10.30 -11.18
C LYS A 71 -14.07 -9.00 -11.09
N ALA A 72 -12.91 -9.06 -10.46
CA ALA A 72 -12.01 -7.92 -10.37
C ALA A 72 -11.49 -7.49 -11.75
N LEU A 73 -11.13 -8.46 -12.62
CA LEU A 73 -10.71 -8.20 -14.00
C LEU A 73 -11.83 -7.57 -14.84
N ALA A 74 -13.06 -8.07 -14.70
CA ALA A 74 -14.22 -7.51 -15.40
C ALA A 74 -14.50 -6.07 -14.97
N ALA A 75 -14.45 -5.78 -13.66
CA ALA A 75 -14.62 -4.42 -13.13
C ALA A 75 -13.50 -3.47 -13.61
N ALA A 76 -12.26 -3.92 -13.64
CA ALA A 76 -11.14 -3.14 -14.17
C ALA A 76 -11.30 -2.83 -15.66
N LYS A 77 -11.74 -3.82 -16.45
CA LYS A 77 -12.03 -3.65 -17.89
C LYS A 77 -13.16 -2.65 -18.13
N GLU A 78 -14.22 -2.73 -17.35
CA GLU A 78 -15.34 -1.78 -17.39
C GLU A 78 -14.89 -0.36 -17.04
N ALA A 79 -14.16 -0.21 -15.94
CA ALA A 79 -13.62 1.08 -15.51
C ALA A 79 -12.67 1.71 -16.55
N TYR A 80 -11.85 0.90 -17.21
CA TYR A 80 -10.97 1.35 -18.29
C TYR A 80 -11.75 1.72 -19.56
N ASN A 81 -12.79 0.97 -19.91
CA ASN A 81 -13.68 1.20 -21.05
C ASN A 81 -12.93 1.58 -22.34
N ASN A 82 -11.94 0.77 -22.73
CA ASN A 82 -11.09 1.01 -23.91
C ASN A 82 -10.45 2.43 -23.92
N GLY A 83 -10.01 2.91 -22.78
CA GLY A 83 -9.41 4.23 -22.59
C GLY A 83 -10.42 5.39 -22.46
N ARG A 84 -11.73 5.09 -22.44
CA ARG A 84 -12.81 6.09 -22.34
C ARG A 84 -13.40 6.22 -20.93
N GLY A 85 -12.93 5.40 -19.99
CA GLY A 85 -13.35 5.46 -18.59
C GLY A 85 -12.93 6.76 -17.92
N TYR A 86 -13.47 7.00 -16.72
CA TYR A 86 -13.17 8.23 -15.98
C TYR A 86 -11.68 8.44 -15.76
N TRP A 87 -10.95 7.42 -15.23
CA TRP A 87 -9.55 7.58 -14.89
C TRP A 87 -8.64 7.82 -16.11
N PRO A 88 -8.73 7.05 -17.21
CA PRO A 88 -7.98 7.33 -18.42
C PRO A 88 -8.22 8.73 -19.02
N THR A 89 -9.44 9.25 -18.89
CA THR A 89 -9.83 10.55 -19.46
C THR A 89 -9.73 11.70 -18.47
N ALA A 90 -9.48 11.42 -17.19
CA ALA A 90 -9.31 12.45 -16.16
C ALA A 90 -8.12 13.35 -16.49
N GLY A 91 -8.32 14.65 -16.42
CA GLY A 91 -7.24 15.62 -16.56
C GLY A 91 -6.17 15.48 -15.46
N ALA A 92 -4.97 16.02 -15.73
CA ALA A 92 -3.84 15.96 -14.80
C ALA A 92 -4.22 16.46 -13.40
N ALA A 93 -4.95 17.58 -13.29
CA ALA A 93 -5.37 18.15 -12.01
C ALA A 93 -6.23 17.19 -11.18
N ALA A 94 -7.17 16.46 -11.79
CA ALA A 94 -8.00 15.50 -11.08
C ALA A 94 -7.20 14.31 -10.57
N ARG A 95 -6.27 13.80 -11.37
CA ARG A 95 -5.37 12.69 -10.96
C ARG A 95 -4.43 13.11 -9.84
N ILE A 96 -3.84 14.31 -9.93
CA ILE A 96 -2.99 14.87 -8.88
C ILE A 96 -3.79 15.00 -7.58
N ALA A 97 -4.97 15.63 -7.60
CA ALA A 97 -5.79 15.78 -6.40
C ALA A 97 -6.17 14.44 -5.75
N ALA A 98 -6.44 13.39 -6.54
CA ALA A 98 -6.69 12.06 -6.02
C ALA A 98 -5.45 11.48 -5.31
N MET A 99 -4.25 11.64 -5.89
CA MET A 99 -3.00 11.15 -5.29
C MET A 99 -2.60 11.94 -4.04
N GLU A 100 -2.79 13.25 -4.03
CA GLU A 100 -2.57 14.09 -2.85
C GLU A 100 -3.48 13.67 -1.68
N LYS A 101 -4.74 13.40 -1.97
CA LYS A 101 -5.69 12.86 -0.98
C LYS A 101 -5.26 11.47 -0.47
N PHE A 102 -4.83 10.59 -1.38
CA PHE A 102 -4.30 9.27 -1.01
C PHE A 102 -3.11 9.39 -0.05
N VAL A 103 -2.13 10.26 -0.37
CA VAL A 103 -0.97 10.50 0.49
C VAL A 103 -1.37 11.01 1.87
N ALA A 104 -2.35 11.91 1.95
CA ALA A 104 -2.84 12.42 3.23
C ALA A 104 -3.41 11.27 4.10
N LEU A 105 -4.28 10.44 3.54
CA LEU A 105 -4.85 9.27 4.21
C LEU A 105 -3.78 8.22 4.57
N MET A 106 -2.81 8.01 3.69
CA MET A 106 -1.70 7.08 3.93
C MET A 106 -0.87 7.50 5.15
N LYS A 107 -0.57 8.80 5.28
CA LYS A 107 0.20 9.34 6.43
C LYS A 107 -0.47 9.08 7.78
N GLU A 108 -1.79 9.08 7.84
CA GLU A 108 -2.54 8.73 9.06
C GLU A 108 -2.31 7.27 9.50
N LYS A 109 -1.92 6.40 8.56
CA LYS A 109 -1.67 4.97 8.80
C LYS A 109 -0.18 4.63 9.03
N ARG A 110 0.69 5.63 9.15
CA ARG A 110 2.14 5.44 9.25
C ARG A 110 2.57 4.46 10.34
N GLU A 111 2.05 4.64 11.56
CA GLU A 111 2.40 3.77 12.70
C GLU A 111 1.92 2.33 12.48
N GLU A 112 0.68 2.18 12.03
CA GLU A 112 0.06 0.88 11.76
C GLU A 112 0.82 0.10 10.70
N VAL A 113 1.06 0.72 9.54
CA VAL A 113 1.77 0.09 8.42
C VAL A 113 3.23 -0.22 8.78
N SER A 114 3.94 0.71 9.43
CA SER A 114 5.32 0.47 9.85
C SER A 114 5.43 -0.67 10.87
N THR A 115 4.47 -0.77 11.78
CA THR A 115 4.42 -1.88 12.75
C THR A 115 4.16 -3.22 12.05
N LEU A 116 3.25 -3.26 11.09
CA LEU A 116 2.99 -4.47 10.31
C LEU A 116 4.22 -4.90 9.51
N LEU A 117 4.93 -3.97 8.85
CA LEU A 117 6.19 -4.26 8.15
C LEU A 117 7.25 -4.88 9.07
N MET A 118 7.33 -4.41 10.33
CA MET A 118 8.27 -5.00 11.30
C MET A 118 7.95 -6.46 11.59
N TRP A 119 6.69 -6.79 11.76
CA TRP A 119 6.26 -8.14 12.14
C TRP A 119 6.12 -9.09 10.96
N GLU A 120 5.60 -8.62 9.83
CA GLU A 120 5.32 -9.47 8.68
C GLU A 120 6.60 -9.89 7.92
N ILE A 121 7.59 -9.00 7.84
CA ILE A 121 8.84 -9.26 7.11
C ILE A 121 10.10 -9.14 7.97
N ALA A 122 9.97 -9.14 9.29
CA ALA A 122 11.08 -9.03 10.24
C ALA A 122 11.98 -7.79 10.03
N LYS A 123 11.39 -6.67 9.64
CA LYS A 123 12.12 -5.44 9.39
C LYS A 123 12.41 -4.70 10.69
N ASN A 124 13.62 -4.16 10.85
CA ASN A 124 13.90 -3.33 12.02
C ASN A 124 13.10 -2.02 11.99
N LYS A 125 12.80 -1.46 13.17
CA LYS A 125 11.95 -0.28 13.34
C LYS A 125 12.39 0.88 12.45
N SER A 126 13.66 1.26 12.51
CA SER A 126 14.17 2.40 11.71
C SER A 126 13.97 2.20 10.22
N SER A 127 14.21 0.99 9.71
CA SER A 127 14.05 0.68 8.28
C SER A 127 12.58 0.62 7.85
N ALA A 128 11.68 0.12 8.71
CA ALA A 128 10.25 0.08 8.42
C ALA A 128 9.67 1.50 8.27
N TYR A 129 9.99 2.39 9.20
CA TYR A 129 9.57 3.78 9.12
C TYR A 129 10.17 4.53 7.93
N LYS A 130 11.47 4.33 7.66
CA LYS A 130 12.12 4.94 6.48
C LYS A 130 11.53 4.45 5.17
N GLU A 131 11.09 3.19 5.08
CA GLU A 131 10.46 2.67 3.88
C GLU A 131 9.10 3.32 3.64
N PHE A 132 8.31 3.44 4.70
CA PHE A 132 7.05 4.16 4.63
C PHE A 132 7.24 5.61 4.20
N ASP A 133 8.12 6.33 4.89
CA ASP A 133 8.40 7.75 4.61
C ASP A 133 8.89 7.94 3.17
N ARG A 134 9.83 7.10 2.72
CA ARG A 134 10.34 7.14 1.35
C ARG A 134 9.27 6.85 0.30
N THR A 135 8.31 5.98 0.60
CA THR A 135 7.19 5.73 -0.31
C THR A 135 6.33 6.99 -0.47
N VAL A 136 6.06 7.69 0.63
CA VAL A 136 5.35 8.98 0.62
C VAL A 136 6.12 10.03 -0.18
N ASP A 137 7.44 10.12 0.04
CA ASP A 137 8.31 11.08 -0.66
C ASP A 137 8.31 10.80 -2.16
N TYR A 138 8.45 9.54 -2.61
CA TYR A 138 8.39 9.18 -4.02
C TYR A 138 7.06 9.53 -4.69
N ILE A 139 5.94 9.38 -3.99
CA ILE A 139 4.65 9.80 -4.53
C ILE A 139 4.61 11.32 -4.70
N ASN A 140 5.06 12.08 -3.69
CA ASN A 140 5.11 13.53 -3.77
C ASN A 140 6.04 14.02 -4.87
N ASP A 141 7.25 13.47 -4.98
CA ASP A 141 8.21 13.80 -6.03
C ASP A 141 7.62 13.50 -7.43
N THR A 142 6.94 12.36 -7.57
CA THR A 142 6.24 12.00 -8.82
C THR A 142 5.14 13.01 -9.16
N ILE A 143 4.38 13.50 -8.17
CA ILE A 143 3.36 14.51 -8.37
C ILE A 143 4.01 15.82 -8.84
N GLU A 144 5.09 16.28 -8.21
CA GLU A 144 5.78 17.50 -8.59
C GLU A 144 6.39 17.41 -9.99
N GLU A 145 7.06 16.31 -10.33
CA GLU A 145 7.57 16.08 -11.69
C GLU A 145 6.44 16.04 -12.72
N TYR A 146 5.30 15.44 -12.39
CA TYR A 146 4.15 15.44 -13.28
C TYR A 146 3.57 16.84 -13.49
N LYS A 147 3.49 17.67 -12.45
CA LYS A 147 3.11 19.08 -12.55
C LYS A 147 4.06 19.86 -13.45
N GLU A 148 5.38 19.61 -13.31
CA GLU A 148 6.39 20.25 -14.12
C GLU A 148 6.29 19.85 -15.60
N LEU A 149 6.10 18.56 -15.88
CA LEU A 149 5.89 18.08 -17.25
C LEU A 149 4.64 18.71 -17.89
N GLN A 150 3.55 18.87 -17.13
CA GLN A 150 2.35 19.55 -17.63
C GLN A 150 2.63 21.02 -17.96
N ARG A 151 3.39 21.73 -17.12
CA ARG A 151 3.78 23.13 -17.37
C ARG A 151 4.64 23.26 -18.64
N ARG A 152 5.63 22.40 -18.80
CA ARG A 152 6.50 22.38 -19.98
C ARG A 152 5.73 22.00 -21.24
N GLY A 153 4.89 20.97 -21.16
CA GLY A 153 4.06 20.52 -22.27
C GLY A 153 3.09 21.60 -22.74
N SER A 154 2.43 22.31 -21.81
CA SER A 154 1.54 23.42 -22.16
C SER A 154 2.27 24.60 -22.80
N HIS A 155 3.52 24.85 -22.39
CA HIS A 155 4.34 25.92 -22.97
C HIS A 155 4.81 25.60 -24.39
N VAL A 156 5.18 24.35 -24.65
CA VAL A 156 5.54 23.86 -25.99
C VAL A 156 4.30 23.87 -26.90
N ALA A 157 3.16 23.39 -26.43
CA ALA A 157 1.91 23.43 -27.18
C ALA A 157 1.47 24.87 -27.52
N SER A 158 1.69 25.84 -26.63
CA SER A 158 1.34 27.23 -26.92
C SER A 158 2.26 27.90 -27.94
N LYS A 159 3.50 27.42 -28.09
CA LYS A 159 4.45 27.93 -29.10
C LYS A 159 4.26 27.29 -30.49
N ASP A 160 3.86 26.01 -30.51
CA ASP A 160 3.79 25.22 -31.74
C ASP A 160 2.38 24.99 -32.26
N LEU A 161 1.33 25.41 -31.55
CA LEU A 161 -0.07 25.33 -32.04
C LEU A 161 -0.30 26.13 -33.32
N SER A 162 0.57 27.06 -33.63
CA SER A 162 0.54 27.79 -34.94
C SER A 162 1.04 26.91 -36.10
N LEU A 163 1.72 25.82 -35.84
CA LEU A 163 2.28 24.90 -36.87
C LEU A 163 1.42 23.66 -37.13
N ILE A 164 0.44 23.37 -36.25
CA ILE A 164 -0.47 22.20 -36.38
C ILE A 164 -1.78 22.55 -37.09
N HIS A 165 -2.01 23.82 -37.43
CA HIS A 165 -3.18 24.26 -38.18
C HIS A 165 -2.91 24.44 -39.69
N ILE A 166 -1.95 23.68 -40.23
CA ILE A 166 -1.75 23.59 -41.67
C ILE A 166 -2.23 22.23 -42.17
#